data_ac309b2329ae9ac96f60b77f51d90090
#
_entry.id   ac309b2329ae9ac96f60b77f51d90090
#
_cell.length_a   1.000
_cell.length_b   1.000
_cell.length_c   1.000
_cell.angle_alpha   90.00
_cell.angle_beta   90.00
_cell.angle_gamma   90.00
#
_symmetry.space_group_name_H-M   'P 1'
#
loop_
_entity.id
_entity.type
_entity.pdbx_description
1 polymer ?
#
loop_
_entity_poly.entity_id
_entity_poly.type
_entity_poly.pdbx_seq_one_letter_code
_entity_poly.pdbx_strand_id
1 'polypeptide(L)'
;KALAGMKTIFKTEGDVIIYPSSGTGAWEAALANVLREGDRVLMYETGHFATLWKKMAEKLGVEAEFIGGDWRSGADPDQIEQRLRADSGHRIKAVCVVHNETSTGATSRIADIRAAIDRTAHPALLMVDTISGLGSLEYEHDAWGIDVSIAGSQKGLMLPPGLGFNAVSEKALAVAKANPGMRSYWDWQEVININKAGTWPYTPATNLLFGLREAVKMLEEEGLENVFAR
;
A
#
# COMPACT_ATOMS: atom_id res chain seq x y z
N LYS A 1 -12.16 -14.14 -10.12
CA LYS A 1 -12.93 -12.91 -10.44
C LYS A 1 -12.59 -11.78 -9.46
N ALA A 2 -12.69 -11.97 -8.11
CA ALA A 2 -12.36 -10.90 -7.14
C ALA A 2 -10.92 -10.37 -7.33
N LEU A 3 -9.92 -11.26 -7.41
CA LEU A 3 -8.52 -10.87 -7.66
C LEU A 3 -8.35 -10.10 -8.97
N ALA A 4 -8.99 -10.58 -10.06
CA ALA A 4 -8.91 -9.89 -11.36
C ALA A 4 -9.54 -8.49 -11.29
N GLY A 5 -10.72 -8.36 -10.66
CA GLY A 5 -11.35 -7.05 -10.49
C GLY A 5 -10.52 -6.11 -9.64
N MET A 6 -9.86 -6.59 -8.59
CA MET A 6 -8.97 -5.73 -7.80
C MET A 6 -7.75 -5.25 -8.59
N LYS A 7 -7.23 -6.04 -9.53
CA LYS A 7 -6.19 -5.56 -10.46
C LYS A 7 -6.69 -4.36 -11.29
N THR A 8 -7.92 -4.42 -11.79
CA THR A 8 -8.53 -3.29 -12.51
C THR A 8 -8.62 -2.05 -11.62
N ILE A 9 -9.06 -2.20 -10.36
CA ILE A 9 -9.23 -1.06 -9.44
C ILE A 9 -7.88 -0.44 -9.04
N PHE A 10 -6.83 -1.25 -8.83
CA PHE A 10 -5.48 -0.75 -8.56
C PHE A 10 -4.77 -0.26 -9.82
N LYS A 11 -5.29 -0.57 -11.02
CA LYS A 11 -4.61 -0.39 -12.31
C LYS A 11 -3.24 -1.04 -12.31
N THR A 12 -3.20 -2.36 -12.10
CA THR A 12 -1.97 -3.15 -12.04
C THR A 12 -2.09 -4.51 -12.75
N GLU A 13 -1.01 -4.91 -13.41
CA GLU A 13 -0.81 -6.28 -13.90
C GLU A 13 -0.12 -7.17 -12.84
N GLY A 14 0.43 -6.57 -11.78
CA GLY A 14 1.09 -7.24 -10.67
C GLY A 14 0.17 -8.15 -9.84
N ASP A 15 0.70 -8.77 -8.81
CA ASP A 15 -0.09 -9.62 -7.93
C ASP A 15 -0.86 -8.78 -6.89
N VAL A 16 -2.12 -9.15 -6.66
CA VAL A 16 -2.95 -8.58 -5.59
C VAL A 16 -3.25 -9.66 -4.55
N ILE A 17 -2.98 -9.35 -3.30
CA ILE A 17 -3.22 -10.22 -2.16
C ILE A 17 -4.44 -9.71 -1.39
N ILE A 18 -5.36 -10.60 -1.05
CA ILE A 18 -6.57 -10.30 -0.27
C ILE A 18 -6.50 -11.06 1.05
N TYR A 19 -6.70 -10.36 2.16
CA TYR A 19 -6.73 -10.93 3.50
C TYR A 19 -8.11 -10.76 4.14
N PRO A 20 -8.60 -11.75 4.90
CA PRO A 20 -9.66 -11.55 5.90
C PRO A 20 -9.08 -10.68 7.03
N SER A 21 -9.16 -9.36 6.87
CA SER A 21 -8.49 -8.40 7.75
C SER A 21 -9.07 -6.99 7.57
N SER A 22 -8.30 -5.98 7.94
CA SER A 22 -8.56 -4.56 7.72
C SER A 22 -7.39 -3.92 6.97
N GLY A 23 -7.51 -2.65 6.61
CA GLY A 23 -6.38 -1.87 6.10
C GLY A 23 -5.19 -1.84 7.09
N THR A 24 -5.46 -1.82 8.40
CA THR A 24 -4.41 -1.88 9.43
C THR A 24 -3.64 -3.20 9.36
N GLY A 25 -4.32 -4.34 9.19
CA GLY A 25 -3.62 -5.62 9.00
C GLY A 25 -2.86 -5.68 7.65
N ALA A 26 -3.37 -5.01 6.61
CA ALA A 26 -2.65 -4.88 5.35
C ALA A 26 -1.39 -3.99 5.45
N TRP A 27 -1.35 -3.00 6.35
CA TRP A 27 -0.12 -2.28 6.72
C TRP A 27 0.92 -3.22 7.31
N GLU A 28 0.51 -4.03 8.30
CA GLU A 28 1.40 -4.99 8.95
C GLU A 28 1.91 -6.03 7.96
N ALA A 29 1.02 -6.56 7.11
CA ALA A 29 1.40 -7.48 6.04
C ALA A 29 2.46 -6.88 5.11
N ALA A 30 2.28 -5.63 4.69
CA ALA A 30 3.24 -4.94 3.83
C ALA A 30 4.60 -4.78 4.51
N LEU A 31 4.63 -4.27 5.75
CA LEU A 31 5.87 -4.09 6.51
C LEU A 31 6.59 -5.42 6.75
N ALA A 32 5.87 -6.46 7.22
CA ALA A 32 6.46 -7.76 7.55
C ALA A 32 7.05 -8.51 6.34
N ASN A 33 6.52 -8.26 5.12
CA ASN A 33 7.06 -8.89 3.92
C ASN A 33 8.35 -8.25 3.43
N VAL A 34 8.49 -6.93 3.50
CA VAL A 34 9.62 -6.23 2.87
C VAL A 34 10.65 -5.70 3.86
N LEU A 35 10.36 -5.70 5.16
CA LEU A 35 11.24 -5.19 6.21
C LEU A 35 11.49 -6.22 7.30
N ARG A 36 12.54 -6.00 8.07
CA ARG A 36 12.91 -6.76 9.26
C ARG A 36 13.32 -5.80 10.39
N GLU A 37 13.43 -6.32 11.59
CA GLU A 37 13.92 -5.56 12.72
C GLU A 37 15.29 -4.89 12.42
N GLY A 38 15.40 -3.61 12.75
CA GLY A 38 16.57 -2.77 12.50
C GLY A 38 16.63 -2.15 11.10
N ASP A 39 15.73 -2.50 10.18
CA ASP A 39 15.61 -1.77 8.90
C ASP A 39 15.07 -0.37 9.13
N ARG A 40 15.42 0.56 8.25
CA ARG A 40 14.96 1.95 8.30
C ARG A 40 13.95 2.24 7.19
N VAL A 41 12.90 2.98 7.54
CA VAL A 41 11.93 3.53 6.58
C VAL A 41 11.85 5.05 6.71
N LEU A 42 11.57 5.72 5.60
CA LEU A 42 11.24 7.14 5.56
C LEU A 42 9.72 7.27 5.49
N MET A 43 9.13 7.99 6.44
CA MET A 43 7.69 8.21 6.50
C MET A 43 7.39 9.71 6.59
N TYR A 44 6.26 10.15 6.07
CA TYR A 44 5.85 11.55 6.08
C TYR A 44 4.58 11.75 6.92
N GLU A 45 4.58 12.76 7.77
CA GLU A 45 3.47 13.10 8.65
C GLU A 45 2.42 13.93 7.90
N THR A 46 1.36 13.29 7.42
CA THR A 46 0.22 13.98 6.79
C THR A 46 -0.99 14.05 7.72
N GLY A 47 -0.98 13.31 8.84
CA GLY A 47 -2.03 13.28 9.83
C GLY A 47 -2.01 12.06 10.73
N HIS A 48 -3.20 11.73 11.26
CA HIS A 48 -3.36 10.68 12.27
C HIS A 48 -2.96 9.28 11.75
N PHE A 49 -3.37 8.92 10.53
CA PHE A 49 -3.10 7.59 10.00
C PHE A 49 -1.64 7.40 9.62
N ALA A 50 -0.96 8.42 9.11
CA ALA A 50 0.49 8.40 8.95
C ALA A 50 1.20 8.15 10.29
N THR A 51 0.76 8.81 11.37
CA THR A 51 1.30 8.61 12.73
C THR A 51 1.02 7.20 13.26
N LEU A 52 -0.16 6.63 12.99
CA LEU A 52 -0.48 5.25 13.40
C LEU A 52 0.37 4.23 12.66
N TRP A 53 0.58 4.41 11.36
CA TRP A 53 1.42 3.51 10.57
C TRP A 53 2.88 3.55 11.03
N LYS A 54 3.40 4.76 11.31
CA LYS A 54 4.72 4.94 11.93
C LYS A 54 4.85 4.17 13.25
N LYS A 55 3.87 4.30 14.16
CA LYS A 55 3.86 3.55 15.42
C LYS A 55 3.83 2.04 15.23
N MET A 56 3.17 1.56 14.18
CA MET A 56 3.18 0.13 13.83
C MET A 56 4.59 -0.31 13.38
N ALA A 57 5.23 0.44 12.50
CA ALA A 57 6.60 0.16 12.05
C ALA A 57 7.55 0.05 13.26
N GLU A 58 7.49 1.00 14.20
CA GLU A 58 8.29 0.98 15.43
C GLU A 58 8.01 -0.25 16.32
N LYS A 59 6.75 -0.68 16.44
CA LYS A 59 6.40 -1.90 17.19
C LYS A 59 6.94 -3.17 16.54
N LEU A 60 7.16 -3.16 15.24
CA LEU A 60 7.78 -4.25 14.49
C LEU A 60 9.33 -4.17 14.49
N GLY A 61 9.90 -3.24 15.27
CA GLY A 61 11.36 -3.07 15.39
C GLY A 61 11.97 -2.33 14.19
N VAL A 62 11.18 -1.66 13.36
CA VAL A 62 11.65 -0.87 12.21
C VAL A 62 11.95 0.55 12.66
N GLU A 63 13.11 1.09 12.28
CA GLU A 63 13.48 2.49 12.54
C GLU A 63 12.69 3.40 11.59
N ALA A 64 11.72 4.16 12.11
CA ALA A 64 10.95 5.12 11.31
C ALA A 64 11.56 6.52 11.38
N GLU A 65 12.22 6.95 10.31
CA GLU A 65 12.56 8.35 10.09
C GLU A 65 11.29 9.09 9.66
N PHE A 66 10.78 10.00 10.49
CA PHE A 66 9.49 10.62 10.30
C PHE A 66 9.65 12.11 9.97
N ILE A 67 9.37 12.50 8.73
CA ILE A 67 9.36 13.91 8.33
C ILE A 67 8.10 14.57 8.88
N GLY A 68 8.26 15.59 9.72
CA GLY A 68 7.14 16.34 10.30
C GLY A 68 6.39 17.14 9.22
N GLY A 69 5.07 17.11 9.28
CA GLY A 69 4.17 17.86 8.40
C GLY A 69 3.23 18.77 9.20
N ASP A 70 2.52 19.64 8.50
CA ASP A 70 1.60 20.63 9.08
C ASP A 70 0.14 20.15 9.15
N TRP A 71 -0.12 18.93 8.70
CA TRP A 71 -1.45 18.32 8.60
C TRP A 71 -2.43 19.07 7.68
N ARG A 72 -1.92 19.89 6.75
CA ARG A 72 -2.73 20.67 5.80
C ARG A 72 -2.44 20.32 4.35
N SER A 73 -1.30 19.71 4.12
CA SER A 73 -0.83 19.32 2.79
C SER A 73 -0.41 17.85 2.77
N GLY A 74 -0.38 17.26 1.57
CA GLY A 74 0.21 15.94 1.34
C GLY A 74 1.72 15.94 1.53
N ALA A 75 2.33 14.77 1.42
CA ALA A 75 3.77 14.62 1.54
C ALA A 75 4.50 15.44 0.47
N ASP A 76 5.54 16.15 0.90
CA ASP A 76 6.38 17.00 0.06
C ASP A 76 7.47 16.18 -0.64
N PRO A 77 7.44 16.06 -1.98
CA PRO A 77 8.42 15.29 -2.74
C PRO A 77 9.85 15.80 -2.57
N ASP A 78 10.04 17.11 -2.42
CA ASP A 78 11.38 17.72 -2.33
C ASP A 78 12.05 17.35 -1.00
N GLN A 79 11.30 17.30 0.10
CA GLN A 79 11.82 16.84 1.39
C GLN A 79 12.18 15.35 1.35
N ILE A 80 11.37 14.53 0.68
CA ILE A 80 11.66 13.09 0.48
C ILE A 80 12.95 12.94 -0.34
N GLU A 81 13.08 13.67 -1.45
CA GLU A 81 14.29 13.67 -2.28
C GLU A 81 15.53 14.06 -1.47
N GLN A 82 15.44 15.13 -0.68
CA GLN A 82 16.55 15.59 0.15
C GLN A 82 17.02 14.51 1.16
N ARG A 83 16.07 13.80 1.79
CA ARG A 83 16.41 12.72 2.73
C ARG A 83 17.08 11.55 2.04
N LEU A 84 16.57 11.14 0.88
CA LEU A 84 17.16 10.05 0.12
C LEU A 84 18.54 10.40 -0.43
N ARG A 85 18.79 11.64 -0.89
CA ARG A 85 20.12 12.09 -1.29
C ARG A 85 21.12 12.09 -0.14
N ALA A 86 20.66 12.35 1.08
CA ALA A 86 21.50 12.29 2.29
C ALA A 86 21.83 10.87 2.74
N ASP A 87 21.02 9.88 2.35
CA ASP A 87 21.21 8.46 2.67
C ASP A 87 22.13 7.73 1.68
N SER A 88 23.39 8.18 1.59
CA SER A 88 24.39 7.60 0.69
C SER A 88 24.67 6.11 0.96
N GLY A 89 24.34 5.61 2.15
CA GLY A 89 24.49 4.21 2.53
C GLY A 89 23.29 3.33 2.19
N HIS A 90 22.24 3.88 1.59
CA HIS A 90 21.00 3.20 1.23
C HIS A 90 20.40 2.40 2.40
N ARG A 91 20.41 3.02 3.59
CA ARG A 91 19.85 2.43 4.81
C ARG A 91 18.33 2.48 4.81
N ILE A 92 17.72 3.47 4.15
CA ILE A 92 16.27 3.59 3.96
C ILE A 92 15.83 2.50 2.97
N LYS A 93 15.01 1.56 3.45
CA LYS A 93 14.51 0.42 2.64
C LYS A 93 13.20 0.74 1.93
N ALA A 94 12.39 1.61 2.52
CA ALA A 94 11.13 2.05 1.92
C ALA A 94 10.80 3.50 2.26
N VAL A 95 10.10 4.14 1.34
CA VAL A 95 9.40 5.41 1.54
C VAL A 95 7.92 5.07 1.69
N CYS A 96 7.33 5.41 2.84
CA CYS A 96 5.95 5.10 3.18
C CYS A 96 5.13 6.39 3.25
N VAL A 97 4.12 6.52 2.40
CA VAL A 97 3.27 7.73 2.33
C VAL A 97 1.80 7.37 2.30
N VAL A 98 0.97 8.23 2.89
CA VAL A 98 -0.48 8.14 2.81
C VAL A 98 -0.94 8.93 1.59
N HIS A 99 -1.69 8.27 0.68
CA HIS A 99 -2.24 8.90 -0.52
C HIS A 99 -3.29 9.95 -0.15
N ASN A 100 -4.31 9.54 0.59
CA ASN A 100 -5.33 10.44 1.13
C ASN A 100 -5.45 10.25 2.64
N GLU A 101 -5.05 11.25 3.40
CA GLU A 101 -5.10 11.21 4.85
C GLU A 101 -6.52 11.47 5.34
N THR A 102 -7.18 10.45 5.85
CA THR A 102 -8.59 10.50 6.27
C THR A 102 -8.84 11.56 7.36
N SER A 103 -7.89 11.81 8.24
CA SER A 103 -8.05 12.72 9.37
C SER A 103 -7.99 14.20 8.99
N THR A 104 -7.41 14.51 7.82
CA THR A 104 -7.17 15.88 7.38
C THR A 104 -7.75 16.20 5.99
N GLY A 105 -7.95 15.18 5.15
CA GLY A 105 -8.29 15.33 3.75
C GLY A 105 -7.09 15.69 2.87
N ALA A 106 -5.88 15.77 3.44
CA ALA A 106 -4.67 16.06 2.67
C ALA A 106 -4.34 14.91 1.72
N THR A 107 -4.09 15.22 0.45
CA THR A 107 -3.77 14.25 -0.59
C THR A 107 -2.34 14.41 -1.06
N SER A 108 -1.56 13.33 -1.08
CA SER A 108 -0.19 13.29 -1.55
C SER A 108 -0.13 12.99 -3.05
N ARG A 109 0.70 13.73 -3.78
CA ARG A 109 0.93 13.54 -5.22
C ARG A 109 1.92 12.40 -5.44
N ILE A 110 1.41 11.17 -5.54
CA ILE A 110 2.23 9.95 -5.54
C ILE A 110 3.19 9.89 -6.74
N ALA A 111 2.74 10.29 -7.93
CA ALA A 111 3.60 10.35 -9.12
C ALA A 111 4.80 11.30 -8.92
N ASP A 112 4.60 12.45 -8.27
CA ASP A 112 5.70 13.41 -7.98
C ASP A 112 6.67 12.81 -6.94
N ILE A 113 6.16 12.10 -5.95
CA ILE A 113 6.99 11.38 -4.97
C ILE A 113 7.82 10.29 -5.66
N ARG A 114 7.22 9.51 -6.57
CA ARG A 114 7.96 8.53 -7.37
C ARG A 114 9.06 9.20 -8.17
N ALA A 115 8.75 10.27 -8.87
CA ALA A 115 9.75 11.03 -9.63
C ALA A 115 10.89 11.57 -8.74
N ALA A 116 10.58 12.00 -7.51
CA ALA A 116 11.59 12.44 -6.53
C ALA A 116 12.54 11.29 -6.13
N ILE A 117 11.99 10.09 -5.86
CA ILE A 117 12.79 8.90 -5.57
C ILE A 117 13.69 8.56 -6.77
N ASP A 118 13.15 8.56 -7.99
CA ASP A 118 13.89 8.22 -9.22
C ASP A 118 15.05 9.18 -9.49
N ARG A 119 14.86 10.50 -9.24
CA ARG A 119 15.94 11.50 -9.38
C ARG A 119 17.13 11.24 -8.44
N THR A 120 16.93 10.47 -7.37
CA THR A 120 18.02 10.11 -6.46
C THR A 120 18.70 8.79 -6.84
N ALA A 121 18.14 8.02 -7.77
CA ALA A 121 18.53 6.65 -8.06
C ALA A 121 18.57 5.76 -6.81
N HIS A 122 17.77 6.07 -5.78
CA HIS A 122 17.73 5.36 -4.52
C HIS A 122 16.93 4.06 -4.65
N PRO A 123 17.41 2.90 -4.12
CA PRO A 123 16.75 1.61 -4.30
C PRO A 123 15.51 1.40 -3.44
N ALA A 124 15.15 2.34 -2.55
CA ALA A 124 14.00 2.21 -1.65
C ALA A 124 12.71 1.86 -2.40
N LEU A 125 11.87 1.05 -1.76
CA LEU A 125 10.52 0.79 -2.23
C LEU A 125 9.63 2.01 -1.98
N LEU A 126 8.64 2.23 -2.86
CA LEU A 126 7.55 3.18 -2.61
C LEU A 126 6.33 2.38 -2.11
N MET A 127 5.96 2.60 -0.85
CA MET A 127 4.80 1.97 -0.21
C MET A 127 3.72 3.04 0.02
N VAL A 128 2.52 2.79 -0.48
CA VAL A 128 1.43 3.77 -0.45
C VAL A 128 0.22 3.22 0.28
N ASP A 129 -0.19 3.92 1.34
CA ASP A 129 -1.50 3.73 1.94
C ASP A 129 -2.56 4.45 1.10
N THR A 130 -3.36 3.70 0.38
CA THR A 130 -4.53 4.20 -0.35
C THR A 130 -5.84 3.69 0.23
N ILE A 131 -5.87 3.36 1.54
CA ILE A 131 -7.06 2.80 2.20
C ILE A 131 -8.29 3.67 1.96
N SER A 132 -8.19 4.98 2.12
CA SER A 132 -9.33 5.88 1.90
C SER A 132 -9.42 6.44 0.48
N GLY A 133 -8.37 6.32 -0.33
CA GLY A 133 -8.32 6.86 -1.70
C GLY A 133 -8.79 5.87 -2.76
N LEU A 134 -8.45 4.57 -2.61
CA LEU A 134 -8.73 3.57 -3.65
C LEU A 134 -10.22 3.45 -3.94
N GLY A 135 -10.58 3.55 -5.22
CA GLY A 135 -11.97 3.54 -5.68
C GLY A 135 -12.74 4.83 -5.38
N SER A 136 -12.05 5.90 -4.95
CA SER A 136 -12.64 7.23 -4.70
C SER A 136 -11.84 8.36 -5.33
N LEU A 137 -10.53 8.21 -5.42
CA LEU A 137 -9.61 9.15 -6.05
C LEU A 137 -8.84 8.43 -7.15
N GLU A 138 -8.33 9.20 -8.12
CA GLU A 138 -7.42 8.66 -9.14
C GLU A 138 -6.27 7.90 -8.50
N TYR A 139 -6.00 6.70 -9.02
CA TYR A 139 -4.94 5.83 -8.52
C TYR A 139 -4.39 4.94 -9.62
N GLU A 140 -3.08 4.96 -9.80
CA GLU A 140 -2.39 4.31 -10.91
C GLU A 140 -1.18 3.52 -10.37
N HIS A 141 -1.40 2.30 -9.84
CA HIS A 141 -0.32 1.54 -9.19
C HIS A 141 0.90 1.38 -10.11
N ASP A 142 0.71 0.84 -11.31
CA ASP A 142 1.83 0.56 -12.21
C ASP A 142 2.37 1.84 -12.86
N ALA A 143 1.50 2.73 -13.35
CA ALA A 143 1.93 3.95 -14.02
C ALA A 143 2.67 4.93 -13.10
N TRP A 144 2.32 4.96 -11.81
CA TRP A 144 3.05 5.75 -10.81
C TRP A 144 4.24 5.00 -10.20
N GLY A 145 4.58 3.80 -10.66
CA GLY A 145 5.72 3.02 -10.20
C GLY A 145 5.69 2.70 -8.71
N ILE A 146 4.50 2.42 -8.18
CA ILE A 146 4.32 2.06 -6.78
C ILE A 146 4.78 0.62 -6.58
N ASP A 147 5.52 0.36 -5.50
CA ASP A 147 5.99 -0.98 -5.19
C ASP A 147 4.98 -1.76 -4.33
N VAL A 148 4.31 -1.08 -3.38
CA VAL A 148 3.29 -1.69 -2.53
C VAL A 148 2.14 -0.72 -2.32
N SER A 149 0.94 -1.10 -2.72
CA SER A 149 -0.30 -0.39 -2.39
C SER A 149 -1.06 -1.12 -1.29
N ILE A 150 -1.63 -0.36 -0.37
CA ILE A 150 -2.35 -0.88 0.78
C ILE A 150 -3.76 -0.32 0.80
N ALA A 151 -4.78 -1.19 0.86
CA ALA A 151 -6.19 -0.77 0.86
C ALA A 151 -7.06 -1.60 1.82
N GLY A 152 -8.29 -1.16 2.00
CA GLY A 152 -9.29 -1.81 2.84
C GLY A 152 -10.68 -1.80 2.20
N SER A 153 -11.55 -2.74 2.58
CA SER A 153 -12.83 -2.95 1.93
C SER A 153 -13.89 -1.88 2.22
N GLN A 154 -13.84 -1.23 3.40
CA GLN A 154 -14.91 -0.37 3.92
C GLN A 154 -14.83 1.11 3.51
N LYS A 155 -14.10 1.42 2.45
CA LYS A 155 -13.91 2.78 1.92
C LYS A 155 -14.50 2.87 0.50
N GLY A 156 -13.77 3.32 -0.48
CA GLY A 156 -14.25 3.46 -1.87
C GLY A 156 -14.75 2.16 -2.50
N LEU A 157 -14.39 1.00 -1.96
CA LEU A 157 -14.97 -0.29 -2.38
C LEU A 157 -16.37 -0.57 -1.81
N MET A 158 -16.92 0.30 -0.98
CA MET A 158 -18.33 0.27 -0.51
C MET A 158 -18.76 -1.01 0.21
N LEU A 159 -17.82 -1.75 0.80
CA LEU A 159 -18.08 -2.99 1.54
C LEU A 159 -18.10 -2.73 3.06
N PRO A 160 -18.64 -3.66 3.85
CA PRO A 160 -18.33 -3.72 5.27
C PRO A 160 -16.83 -3.92 5.50
N PRO A 161 -16.28 -3.51 6.68
CA PRO A 161 -14.93 -3.87 7.07
C PRO A 161 -14.76 -5.38 7.14
N GLY A 162 -13.56 -5.88 6.82
CA GLY A 162 -13.25 -7.31 6.90
C GLY A 162 -12.31 -7.83 5.80
N LEU A 163 -11.95 -7.01 4.81
CA LEU A 163 -10.89 -7.33 3.85
C LEU A 163 -9.81 -6.25 3.86
N GLY A 164 -8.57 -6.69 3.83
CA GLY A 164 -7.39 -5.89 3.56
C GLY A 164 -6.74 -6.32 2.26
N PHE A 165 -6.05 -5.40 1.57
CA PHE A 165 -5.46 -5.65 0.26
C PHE A 165 -4.03 -5.14 0.20
N ASN A 166 -3.15 -5.93 -0.46
CA ASN A 166 -1.88 -5.43 -0.97
C ASN A 166 -1.80 -5.67 -2.48
N ALA A 167 -1.53 -4.63 -3.27
CA ALA A 167 -1.04 -4.78 -4.63
C ALA A 167 0.48 -4.61 -4.62
N VAL A 168 1.22 -5.47 -5.31
CA VAL A 168 2.68 -5.58 -5.15
C VAL A 168 3.39 -5.68 -6.50
N SER A 169 4.48 -4.91 -6.64
CA SER A 169 5.36 -4.95 -7.81
C SER A 169 6.28 -6.18 -7.77
N GLU A 170 6.86 -6.53 -8.92
CA GLU A 170 7.91 -7.57 -8.98
C GLU A 170 9.12 -7.21 -8.11
N LYS A 171 9.47 -5.92 -8.00
CA LYS A 171 10.54 -5.43 -7.13
C LYS A 171 10.22 -5.71 -5.66
N ALA A 172 9.00 -5.41 -5.21
CA ALA A 172 8.57 -5.71 -3.84
C ALA A 172 8.55 -7.21 -3.56
N LEU A 173 8.09 -8.03 -4.51
CA LEU A 173 8.12 -9.50 -4.38
C LEU A 173 9.54 -10.07 -4.30
N ALA A 174 10.49 -9.51 -5.06
CA ALA A 174 11.90 -9.91 -4.97
C ALA A 174 12.48 -9.59 -3.59
N VAL A 175 12.18 -8.41 -3.03
CA VAL A 175 12.58 -8.03 -1.66
C VAL A 175 11.94 -8.95 -0.64
N ALA A 176 10.64 -9.22 -0.74
CA ALA A 176 9.91 -10.10 0.18
C ALA A 176 10.48 -11.54 0.17
N LYS A 177 10.83 -12.06 -1.00
CA LYS A 177 11.46 -13.38 -1.14
C LYS A 177 12.84 -13.46 -0.49
N ALA A 178 13.60 -12.37 -0.53
CA ALA A 178 14.93 -12.30 0.08
C ALA A 178 14.88 -11.98 1.59
N ASN A 179 13.72 -11.54 2.11
CA ASN A 179 13.56 -11.17 3.52
C ASN A 179 13.39 -12.44 4.39
N PRO A 180 14.33 -12.71 5.33
CA PRO A 180 14.26 -13.85 6.23
C PRO A 180 13.31 -13.65 7.42
N GLY A 181 12.62 -12.51 7.52
CA GLY A 181 11.74 -12.16 8.62
C GLY A 181 10.67 -13.22 8.89
N MET A 182 10.34 -13.42 10.16
CA MET A 182 9.30 -14.37 10.57
C MET A 182 7.92 -13.82 10.21
N ARG A 183 7.23 -14.53 9.33
CA ARG A 183 5.84 -14.28 8.97
C ARG A 183 5.18 -15.60 8.56
N SER A 184 3.91 -15.73 8.80
CA SER A 184 3.12 -16.90 8.39
C SER A 184 1.83 -16.42 7.74
N TYR A 185 0.90 -15.89 8.53
CA TYR A 185 -0.39 -15.41 8.03
C TYR A 185 -0.26 -14.36 6.91
N TRP A 186 0.76 -13.52 6.96
CA TRP A 186 1.01 -12.42 6.02
C TRP A 186 1.91 -12.78 4.84
N ASP A 187 2.39 -14.02 4.69
CA ASP A 187 3.37 -14.37 3.65
C ASP A 187 2.77 -14.24 2.24
N TRP A 188 3.22 -13.23 1.49
CA TRP A 188 2.75 -12.96 0.12
C TRP A 188 3.02 -14.12 -0.81
N GLN A 189 4.21 -14.75 -0.71
CA GLN A 189 4.59 -15.82 -1.64
C GLN A 189 3.71 -17.04 -1.45
N GLU A 190 3.37 -17.38 -0.20
CA GLU A 190 2.48 -18.49 0.11
C GLU A 190 1.06 -18.21 -0.42
N VAL A 191 0.50 -17.02 -0.12
CA VAL A 191 -0.84 -16.63 -0.57
C VAL A 191 -0.92 -16.62 -2.10
N ILE A 192 0.06 -16.04 -2.80
CA ILE A 192 0.09 -15.97 -4.26
C ILE A 192 0.15 -17.38 -4.86
N ASN A 193 1.02 -18.27 -4.36
CA ASN A 193 1.16 -19.62 -4.87
C ASN A 193 -0.12 -20.44 -4.69
N ILE A 194 -0.76 -20.33 -3.53
CA ILE A 194 -1.99 -21.04 -3.23
C ILE A 194 -3.17 -20.49 -4.06
N ASN A 195 -3.25 -19.16 -4.23
CA ASN A 195 -4.25 -18.53 -5.09
C ASN A 195 -4.10 -18.94 -6.56
N LYS A 196 -2.87 -19.08 -7.07
CA LYS A 196 -2.62 -19.61 -8.43
C LYS A 196 -3.11 -21.06 -8.60
N ALA A 197 -3.12 -21.85 -7.54
CA ALA A 197 -3.73 -23.18 -7.52
C ALA A 197 -5.26 -23.17 -7.38
N GLY A 198 -5.89 -21.99 -7.31
CA GLY A 198 -7.35 -21.83 -7.25
C GLY A 198 -7.96 -21.97 -5.87
N THR A 199 -7.15 -21.93 -4.80
CA THR A 199 -7.61 -22.06 -3.41
C THR A 199 -7.04 -20.95 -2.51
N TRP A 200 -7.29 -21.02 -1.21
CA TRP A 200 -6.87 -20.05 -0.21
C TRP A 200 -6.03 -20.74 0.88
N PRO A 201 -5.00 -20.07 1.44
CA PRO A 201 -4.16 -20.67 2.48
C PRO A 201 -4.87 -20.82 3.83
N TYR A 202 -5.96 -20.08 4.03
CA TYR A 202 -6.82 -20.10 5.22
C TYR A 202 -8.27 -19.84 4.81
N THR A 203 -9.21 -20.01 5.74
CA THR A 203 -10.65 -19.80 5.46
C THR A 203 -10.91 -18.39 4.95
N PRO A 204 -11.36 -18.21 3.71
CA PRO A 204 -11.63 -16.89 3.16
C PRO A 204 -12.95 -16.32 3.69
N ALA A 205 -13.05 -14.99 3.75
CA ALA A 205 -14.29 -14.28 4.08
C ALA A 205 -15.24 -14.29 2.87
N THR A 206 -15.85 -15.45 2.58
CA THR A 206 -16.59 -15.73 1.34
C THR A 206 -17.70 -14.73 1.05
N ASN A 207 -18.49 -14.35 2.06
CA ASN A 207 -19.57 -13.36 1.88
C ASN A 207 -19.04 -12.00 1.45
N LEU A 208 -17.91 -11.56 2.01
CA LEU A 208 -17.25 -10.31 1.61
C LEU A 208 -16.65 -10.41 0.21
N LEU A 209 -16.13 -11.58 -0.19
CA LEU A 209 -15.63 -11.78 -1.55
C LEU A 209 -16.74 -11.76 -2.59
N PHE A 210 -17.95 -12.22 -2.27
CA PHE A 210 -19.13 -12.04 -3.13
C PHE A 210 -19.51 -10.57 -3.22
N GLY A 211 -19.55 -9.85 -2.09
CA GLY A 211 -19.79 -8.40 -2.06
C GLY A 211 -18.73 -7.63 -2.86
N LEU A 212 -17.44 -7.99 -2.71
CA LEU A 212 -16.35 -7.38 -3.46
C LEU A 212 -16.53 -7.51 -4.98
N ARG A 213 -16.98 -8.66 -5.44
CA ARG A 213 -17.26 -8.87 -6.87
C ARG A 213 -18.34 -7.91 -7.38
N GLU A 214 -19.40 -7.70 -6.59
CA GLU A 214 -20.48 -6.77 -6.96
C GLU A 214 -20.00 -5.31 -6.87
N ALA A 215 -19.23 -4.94 -5.83
CA ALA A 215 -18.66 -3.60 -5.71
C ALA A 215 -17.74 -3.24 -6.89
N VAL A 216 -16.84 -4.16 -7.28
CA VAL A 216 -15.98 -3.98 -8.45
C VAL A 216 -16.83 -3.79 -9.72
N LYS A 217 -17.85 -4.65 -9.90
CA LYS A 217 -18.76 -4.53 -11.05
C LYS A 217 -19.46 -3.17 -11.10
N MET A 218 -19.93 -2.66 -9.96
CA MET A 218 -20.55 -1.33 -9.89
C MET A 218 -19.57 -0.21 -10.29
N LEU A 219 -18.33 -0.28 -9.83
CA LEU A 219 -17.29 0.69 -10.18
C LEU A 219 -16.89 0.60 -11.66
N GLU A 220 -16.85 -0.61 -12.24
CA GLU A 220 -16.60 -0.83 -13.67
C GLU A 220 -17.76 -0.33 -14.54
N GLU A 221 -19.02 -0.55 -14.14
CA GLU A 221 -20.22 -0.08 -14.84
C GLU A 221 -20.34 1.43 -14.84
N GLU A 222 -19.98 2.10 -13.75
CA GLU A 222 -19.95 3.56 -13.67
C GLU A 222 -18.74 4.14 -14.42
N GLY A 223 -17.64 3.41 -14.45
CA GLY A 223 -16.34 3.85 -14.94
C GLY A 223 -15.56 4.65 -13.90
N LEU A 224 -14.32 4.22 -13.59
CA LEU A 224 -13.52 4.83 -12.53
C LEU A 224 -13.31 6.34 -12.73
N GLU A 225 -13.14 6.79 -13.97
CA GLU A 225 -12.98 8.22 -14.27
C GLU A 225 -14.22 9.05 -13.88
N ASN A 226 -15.42 8.49 -14.02
CA ASN A 226 -16.65 9.13 -13.58
C ASN A 226 -16.75 9.17 -12.05
N VAL A 227 -16.29 8.11 -11.38
CA VAL A 227 -16.21 8.06 -9.91
C VAL A 227 -15.26 9.13 -9.39
N PHE A 228 -14.09 9.27 -10.01
CA PHE A 228 -13.07 10.25 -9.59
C PHE A 228 -13.50 11.70 -9.85
N ALA A 229 -14.36 11.94 -10.83
CA ALA A 229 -14.86 13.27 -11.18
C ALA A 229 -15.90 13.83 -10.19
N ARG A 230 -16.41 13.02 -9.25
CA ARG A 230 -17.35 13.45 -8.20
C ARG A 230 -16.64 14.06 -7.02
#